data_af7cf6657bcb05aeb27e2dc8413df1e7
#
_entry.id   af7cf6657bcb05aeb27e2dc8413df1e7
#
_cell.length_a   1.000
_cell.length_b   1.000
_cell.length_c   1.000
_cell.angle_alpha   90.00
_cell.angle_beta   90.00
_cell.angle_gamma   90.00
#
_symmetry.space_group_name_H-M   'P 1'
#
loop_
_entity.id
_entity.type
_entity.pdbx_description
1 polymer ?
#
loop_
_entity_poly.entity_id
_entity_poly.type
_entity_poly.pdbx_seq_one_letter_code
_entity_poly.pdbx_strand_id
1 'polypeptide(L)'
;AGNVGLDYTLANALKLVEYCNVNAPVFPGAAAPLVAPLTDASAIHGKDGFGDVGLAPAERSAEQEHAARAIIRLSQEYEGELLLVALGPLTNLALAVKLDPQLPQRIRRLVVMGGAVAARGNITPAAEFNIAWDPEAAHIVFRAFRKLDLVDWQATMDHALPVAELDDWLASG
;
A
#
# COMPACT_ATOMS: atom_id res chain seq x y z
N ALA A 1 4.68 5.72 -1.91
CA ALA A 1 5.78 5.24 -2.73
C ALA A 1 6.18 3.85 -2.28
N GLY A 2 6.89 3.14 -3.09
CA GLY A 2 7.31 1.76 -2.87
C GLY A 2 7.77 1.17 -4.18
N ASN A 3 6.86 0.69 -5.00
CA ASN A 3 7.21 0.10 -6.30
C ASN A 3 7.94 1.08 -7.22
N VAL A 4 7.49 2.34 -7.24
CA VAL A 4 8.12 3.47 -7.94
C VAL A 4 7.99 4.74 -7.11
N GLY A 5 8.56 5.85 -7.57
CA GLY A 5 8.49 7.15 -6.90
C GLY A 5 7.06 7.64 -6.65
N LEU A 6 6.90 8.54 -5.68
CA LEU A 6 5.59 9.05 -5.26
C LEU A 6 4.80 9.68 -6.41
N ASP A 7 5.45 10.43 -7.30
CA ASP A 7 4.78 11.10 -8.41
C ASP A 7 4.05 10.11 -9.33
N TYR A 8 4.68 8.97 -9.61
CA TYR A 8 4.07 7.90 -10.39
C TYR A 8 2.95 7.18 -9.63
N THR A 9 3.18 6.80 -8.37
CA THR A 9 2.16 6.09 -7.59
C THR A 9 0.93 6.95 -7.35
N LEU A 10 1.10 8.27 -7.16
CA LEU A 10 0.02 9.22 -7.01
C LEU A 10 -0.77 9.38 -8.33
N ALA A 11 -0.06 9.59 -9.45
CA ALA A 11 -0.66 9.68 -10.77
C ALA A 11 -1.46 8.39 -11.12
N ASN A 12 -0.90 7.21 -10.81
CA ASN A 12 -1.56 5.94 -11.07
C ASN A 12 -2.81 5.74 -10.20
N ALA A 13 -2.77 6.14 -8.93
CA ALA A 13 -3.96 6.10 -8.07
C ALA A 13 -5.08 7.01 -8.62
N LEU A 14 -4.76 8.21 -9.09
CA LEU A 14 -5.73 9.12 -9.72
C LEU A 14 -6.33 8.51 -10.99
N LYS A 15 -5.49 7.93 -11.88
CA LYS A 15 -5.96 7.24 -13.08
C LYS A 15 -6.92 6.09 -12.75
N LEU A 16 -6.60 5.29 -11.73
CA LEU A 16 -7.42 4.16 -11.34
C LEU A 16 -8.78 4.57 -10.79
N VAL A 17 -8.85 5.57 -9.89
CA VAL A 17 -10.14 6.02 -9.35
C VAL A 17 -11.01 6.64 -10.45
N GLU A 18 -10.41 7.29 -11.44
CA GLU A 18 -11.11 7.85 -12.59
C GLU A 18 -11.58 6.75 -13.55
N TYR A 19 -10.69 5.84 -13.93
CA TYR A 19 -10.99 4.71 -14.81
C TYR A 19 -12.10 3.81 -14.25
N CYS A 20 -12.07 3.54 -12.94
CA CYS A 20 -13.09 2.74 -12.25
C CYS A 20 -14.36 3.55 -11.91
N ASN A 21 -14.43 4.84 -12.28
CA ASN A 21 -15.53 5.74 -11.94
C ASN A 21 -15.86 5.74 -10.42
N VAL A 22 -14.82 5.71 -9.59
CA VAL A 22 -14.95 5.73 -8.13
C VAL A 22 -14.75 7.14 -7.61
N ASN A 23 -15.68 7.62 -6.79
CA ASN A 23 -15.54 8.92 -6.13
C ASN A 23 -14.81 8.79 -4.79
N ALA A 24 -13.51 8.46 -4.84
CA ALA A 24 -12.65 8.40 -3.67
C ALA A 24 -11.57 9.49 -3.72
N PRO A 25 -11.27 10.18 -2.61
CA PRO A 25 -10.16 11.11 -2.54
C PRO A 25 -8.81 10.38 -2.54
N VAL A 26 -7.81 10.97 -3.17
CA VAL A 26 -6.44 10.44 -3.24
C VAL A 26 -5.51 11.41 -2.51
N PHE A 27 -4.80 10.91 -1.51
CA PHE A 27 -3.91 11.70 -0.66
C PHE A 27 -2.44 11.37 -0.94
N PRO A 28 -1.56 12.37 -1.18
CA PRO A 28 -0.13 12.14 -1.32
C PRO A 28 0.46 11.65 0.01
N GLY A 29 1.34 10.66 -0.05
CA GLY A 29 2.01 10.10 1.11
C GLY A 29 3.50 10.38 1.15
N ALA A 30 4.22 9.62 1.98
CA ALA A 30 5.68 9.69 2.08
C ALA A 30 6.34 9.26 0.77
N ALA A 31 7.34 10.01 0.34
CA ALA A 31 8.12 9.73 -0.88
C ALA A 31 9.26 8.74 -0.64
N ALA A 32 9.70 8.58 0.61
CA ALA A 32 10.84 7.77 1.00
C ALA A 32 10.55 6.98 2.29
N PRO A 33 11.32 5.91 2.58
CA PRO A 33 11.32 5.22 3.87
C PRO A 33 11.72 6.16 5.01
N LEU A 34 11.45 5.74 6.26
CA LEU A 34 11.83 6.52 7.45
C LEU A 34 13.35 6.66 7.60
N VAL A 35 14.09 5.59 7.37
CA VAL A 35 15.55 5.52 7.61
C VAL A 35 16.27 4.83 6.45
N ALA A 36 15.73 3.73 5.93
CA ALA A 36 16.37 2.94 4.89
C ALA A 36 16.63 3.78 3.62
N PRO A 37 17.67 3.45 2.82
CA PRO A 37 17.90 4.11 1.55
C PRO A 37 16.73 3.85 0.59
N LEU A 38 16.39 4.85 -0.22
CA LEU A 38 15.35 4.74 -1.22
C LEU A 38 15.71 3.69 -2.27
N THR A 39 14.84 2.74 -2.47
CA THR A 39 14.90 1.73 -3.54
C THR A 39 13.57 1.68 -4.26
N ASP A 40 13.53 1.11 -5.46
CA ASP A 40 12.30 0.92 -6.21
C ASP A 40 12.21 -0.50 -6.80
N ALA A 41 11.07 -0.83 -7.37
CA ALA A 41 10.80 -2.07 -8.07
C ALA A 41 10.39 -1.82 -9.55
N SER A 42 10.89 -0.77 -10.16
CA SER A 42 10.62 -0.43 -11.56
C SER A 42 10.99 -1.54 -12.54
N ALA A 43 11.99 -2.35 -12.20
CA ALA A 43 12.36 -3.54 -12.98
C ALA A 43 11.26 -4.60 -13.07
N ILE A 44 10.29 -4.59 -12.14
CA ILE A 44 9.16 -5.53 -12.09
C ILE A 44 7.89 -4.84 -12.58
N HIS A 45 7.63 -3.63 -12.14
CA HIS A 45 6.37 -2.91 -12.34
C HIS A 45 6.37 -1.92 -13.52
N GLY A 46 7.46 -1.86 -14.30
CA GLY A 46 7.63 -0.82 -15.31
C GLY A 46 8.15 0.49 -14.73
N LYS A 47 8.62 1.39 -15.59
CA LYS A 47 9.19 2.68 -15.18
C LYS A 47 8.16 3.58 -14.52
N ASP A 48 6.91 3.51 -14.99
CA ASP A 48 5.78 4.25 -14.44
C ASP A 48 5.12 3.52 -13.26
N GLY A 49 5.53 2.28 -12.95
CA GLY A 49 4.93 1.45 -11.91
C GLY A 49 3.56 0.87 -12.27
N PHE A 50 3.18 0.96 -13.56
CA PHE A 50 1.90 0.49 -14.07
C PHE A 50 2.06 -0.33 -15.37
N GLY A 51 3.20 -1.01 -15.51
CA GLY A 51 3.51 -1.86 -16.66
C GLY A 51 3.81 -1.10 -17.95
N ASP A 52 4.07 0.19 -17.88
CA ASP A 52 4.34 1.08 -19.03
C ASP A 52 3.23 1.02 -20.10
N VAL A 53 1.98 0.79 -19.70
CA VAL A 53 0.82 0.65 -20.61
C VAL A 53 0.35 1.96 -21.22
N GLY A 54 0.91 3.09 -20.81
CA GLY A 54 0.65 4.39 -21.44
C GLY A 54 -0.74 4.98 -21.22
N LEU A 55 -1.39 4.70 -20.08
CA LEU A 55 -2.68 5.30 -19.75
C LEU A 55 -2.59 6.82 -19.71
N ALA A 56 -3.61 7.48 -20.24
CA ALA A 56 -3.74 8.93 -20.22
C ALA A 56 -3.66 9.47 -18.77
N PRO A 57 -3.10 10.67 -18.57
CA PRO A 57 -3.16 11.34 -17.27
C PRO A 57 -4.61 11.54 -16.82
N ALA A 58 -4.86 11.40 -15.50
CA ALA A 58 -6.16 11.71 -14.93
C ALA A 58 -6.45 13.22 -14.99
N GLU A 59 -7.71 13.57 -15.12
CA GLU A 59 -8.18 14.97 -15.02
C GLU A 59 -8.30 15.43 -13.57
N ARG A 60 -8.51 14.48 -12.65
CA ARG A 60 -8.62 14.73 -11.21
C ARG A 60 -7.29 15.09 -10.58
N SER A 61 -7.34 15.92 -9.56
CA SER A 61 -6.19 16.30 -8.74
C SER A 61 -6.20 15.55 -7.41
N ALA A 62 -5.02 15.31 -6.87
CA ALA A 62 -4.86 14.79 -5.51
C ALA A 62 -5.25 15.87 -4.48
N GLU A 63 -5.62 15.39 -3.30
CA GLU A 63 -5.83 16.23 -2.13
C GLU A 63 -4.52 16.89 -1.69
N GLN A 64 -4.61 18.04 -1.03
CA GLN A 64 -3.43 18.72 -0.48
C GLN A 64 -2.96 18.14 0.86
N GLU A 65 -3.87 17.44 1.54
CA GLU A 65 -3.59 16.83 2.83
C GLU A 65 -2.65 15.62 2.66
N HIS A 66 -1.64 15.50 3.51
CA HIS A 66 -0.76 14.33 3.52
C HIS A 66 -1.49 13.08 4.04
N ALA A 67 -1.27 11.91 3.40
CA ALA A 67 -1.96 10.66 3.71
C ALA A 67 -1.93 10.26 5.21
N ALA A 68 -0.82 10.49 5.92
CA ALA A 68 -0.75 10.21 7.35
C ALA A 68 -1.73 11.06 8.17
N ARG A 69 -1.97 12.31 7.78
CA ARG A 69 -2.95 13.19 8.44
C ARG A 69 -4.37 12.78 8.09
N ALA A 70 -4.62 12.43 6.82
CA ALA A 70 -5.90 11.90 6.37
C ALA A 70 -6.28 10.63 7.13
N ILE A 71 -5.34 9.69 7.34
CA ILE A 71 -5.56 8.49 8.16
C ILE A 71 -6.00 8.87 9.59
N ILE A 72 -5.32 9.82 10.23
CA ILE A 72 -5.68 10.28 11.58
C ILE A 72 -7.09 10.87 11.59
N ARG A 73 -7.36 11.83 10.70
CA ARG A 73 -8.66 12.51 10.61
C ARG A 73 -9.79 11.51 10.35
N LEU A 74 -9.64 10.64 9.36
CA LEU A 74 -10.65 9.62 9.05
C LEU A 74 -10.86 8.65 10.22
N SER A 75 -9.81 8.30 10.97
CA SER A 75 -9.97 7.45 12.15
C SER A 75 -10.74 8.10 13.29
N GLN A 76 -10.71 9.43 13.37
CA GLN A 76 -11.51 10.20 14.34
C GLN A 76 -12.95 10.36 13.86
N GLU A 77 -13.14 10.60 12.55
CA GLU A 77 -14.46 10.76 11.94
C GLU A 77 -15.26 9.45 11.96
N TYR A 78 -14.61 8.31 11.73
CA TYR A 78 -15.20 6.97 11.68
C TYR A 78 -14.67 6.08 12.80
N GLU A 79 -14.65 6.59 14.03
CA GLU A 79 -14.09 5.89 15.19
C GLU A 79 -14.76 4.53 15.41
N GLY A 80 -13.95 3.47 15.47
CA GLY A 80 -14.42 2.10 15.64
C GLY A 80 -15.08 1.46 14.41
N GLU A 81 -15.15 2.17 13.26
CA GLU A 81 -15.76 1.66 12.04
C GLU A 81 -14.74 1.41 10.92
N LEU A 82 -13.64 2.15 10.95
CA LEU A 82 -12.68 2.17 9.83
C LEU A 82 -11.95 0.83 9.65
N LEU A 83 -12.11 0.23 8.47
CA LEU A 83 -11.26 -0.84 7.96
C LEU A 83 -10.10 -0.20 7.21
N LEU A 84 -8.88 -0.41 7.68
CA LEU A 84 -7.66 0.06 7.05
C LEU A 84 -6.95 -1.10 6.34
N VAL A 85 -6.70 -0.95 5.05
CA VAL A 85 -5.99 -1.95 4.24
C VAL A 85 -4.69 -1.35 3.73
N ALA A 86 -3.56 -1.91 4.15
CA ALA A 86 -2.23 -1.48 3.74
C ALA A 86 -1.67 -2.47 2.71
N LEU A 87 -1.53 -2.04 1.45
CA LEU A 87 -1.08 -2.86 0.31
C LEU A 87 0.34 -2.52 -0.15
N GLY A 88 1.04 -1.65 0.57
CA GLY A 88 2.40 -1.22 0.28
C GLY A 88 3.20 -0.98 1.55
N PRO A 89 4.40 -0.37 1.46
CA PRO A 89 5.21 -0.02 2.61
C PRO A 89 4.44 0.78 3.67
N LEU A 90 4.71 0.51 4.94
CA LEU A 90 3.91 0.99 6.07
C LEU A 90 4.26 2.41 6.53
N THR A 91 5.07 3.15 5.79
CA THR A 91 5.60 4.47 6.15
C THR A 91 4.51 5.46 6.55
N ASN A 92 3.43 5.58 5.75
CA ASN A 92 2.35 6.52 6.05
C ASN A 92 1.61 6.16 7.34
N LEU A 93 1.37 4.87 7.57
CA LEU A 93 0.72 4.39 8.79
C LEU A 93 1.63 4.57 10.01
N ALA A 94 2.93 4.32 9.88
CA ALA A 94 3.91 4.57 10.94
C ALA A 94 3.97 6.05 11.32
N LEU A 95 3.99 6.95 10.34
CA LEU A 95 3.90 8.40 10.56
C LEU A 95 2.60 8.77 11.30
N ALA A 96 1.47 8.23 10.86
CA ALA A 96 0.18 8.47 11.52
C ALA A 96 0.19 8.01 12.99
N VAL A 97 0.70 6.81 13.27
CA VAL A 97 0.85 6.27 14.64
C VAL A 97 1.78 7.15 15.50
N LYS A 98 2.87 7.66 14.91
CA LYS A 98 3.80 8.54 15.65
C LYS A 98 3.21 9.91 15.94
N LEU A 99 2.42 10.44 15.03
CA LEU A 99 1.70 11.72 15.22
C LEU A 99 0.53 11.58 16.18
N ASP A 100 -0.15 10.44 16.17
CA ASP A 100 -1.28 10.14 17.05
C ASP A 100 -1.21 8.70 17.59
N PRO A 101 -0.60 8.49 18.76
CA PRO A 101 -0.46 7.16 19.36
C PRO A 101 -1.79 6.47 19.73
N GLN A 102 -2.91 7.18 19.72
CA GLN A 102 -4.22 6.62 19.99
C GLN A 102 -4.89 6.05 18.70
N LEU A 103 -4.34 6.33 17.54
CA LEU A 103 -4.84 5.85 16.25
C LEU A 103 -5.21 4.34 16.25
N PRO A 104 -4.36 3.42 16.77
CA PRO A 104 -4.66 1.99 16.75
C PRO A 104 -5.93 1.59 17.50
N GLN A 105 -6.36 2.39 18.46
CA GLN A 105 -7.56 2.12 19.27
C GLN A 105 -8.85 2.48 18.53
N ARG A 106 -8.77 3.41 17.55
CA ARG A 106 -9.91 3.86 16.75
C ARG A 106 -10.12 3.04 15.47
N ILE A 107 -9.10 2.28 15.03
CA ILE A 107 -9.20 1.43 13.85
C ILE A 107 -9.91 0.13 14.20
N ARG A 108 -11.04 -0.17 13.55
CA ARG A 108 -11.79 -1.40 13.74
C ARG A 108 -10.98 -2.63 13.34
N ARG A 109 -10.28 -2.56 12.22
CA ARG A 109 -9.50 -3.66 11.65
C ARG A 109 -8.37 -3.12 10.79
N LEU A 110 -7.18 -3.63 10.99
CA LEU A 110 -6.03 -3.39 10.11
C LEU A 110 -5.70 -4.68 9.37
N VAL A 111 -5.67 -4.61 8.04
CA VAL A 111 -5.19 -5.68 7.16
C VAL A 111 -3.92 -5.20 6.48
N VAL A 112 -2.85 -5.97 6.53
CA VAL A 112 -1.55 -5.65 5.94
C VAL A 112 -1.18 -6.74 4.95
N MET A 113 -0.95 -6.38 3.68
CA MET A 113 -0.22 -7.24 2.75
C MET A 113 1.27 -6.98 2.92
N GLY A 114 2.02 -8.00 3.32
CA GLY A 114 3.47 -7.89 3.51
C GLY A 114 4.05 -8.96 4.40
N GLY A 115 5.36 -9.04 4.41
CA GLY A 115 6.11 -9.99 5.22
C GLY A 115 6.19 -11.39 4.64
N ALA A 116 7.09 -12.19 5.22
CA ALA A 116 7.32 -13.58 4.88
C ALA A 116 7.48 -14.36 6.19
N VAL A 117 6.38 -14.98 6.67
CA VAL A 117 6.35 -15.62 7.99
C VAL A 117 6.89 -17.05 7.92
N ALA A 118 6.35 -17.86 7.01
CA ALA A 118 6.72 -19.27 6.87
C ALA A 118 7.37 -19.59 5.52
N ALA A 119 7.40 -18.64 4.60
CA ALA A 119 7.90 -18.80 3.25
C ALA A 119 9.20 -18.03 3.03
N ARG A 120 9.78 -18.23 1.85
CA ARG A 120 10.86 -17.38 1.34
C ARG A 120 10.30 -16.00 1.02
N GLY A 121 11.16 -14.97 1.17
CA GLY A 121 10.83 -13.63 0.72
C GLY A 121 10.84 -13.50 -0.81
N ASN A 122 10.47 -12.31 -1.31
CA ASN A 122 10.45 -11.98 -2.73
C ASN A 122 11.51 -10.93 -3.12
N ILE A 123 12.09 -10.22 -2.14
CA ILE A 123 13.18 -9.26 -2.39
C ILE A 123 14.53 -9.74 -1.85
N THR A 124 14.51 -10.48 -0.74
CA THR A 124 15.63 -11.26 -0.23
C THR A 124 15.16 -12.67 0.10
N PRO A 125 16.07 -13.63 0.39
CA PRO A 125 15.64 -14.98 0.79
C PRO A 125 14.71 -15.02 2.00
N ALA A 126 14.70 -13.99 2.85
CA ALA A 126 13.95 -13.96 4.10
C ALA A 126 13.00 -12.76 4.22
N ALA A 127 12.93 -11.86 3.25
CA ALA A 127 12.14 -10.65 3.36
C ALA A 127 11.20 -10.44 2.15
N GLU A 128 9.99 -10.02 2.45
CA GLU A 128 9.02 -9.52 1.48
C GLU A 128 9.22 -8.01 1.27
N PHE A 129 8.96 -7.55 0.06
CA PHE A 129 9.29 -6.21 -0.43
C PHE A 129 8.68 -5.07 0.42
N ASN A 130 7.39 -5.10 0.70
CA ASN A 130 6.72 -4.01 1.43
C ASN A 130 7.31 -3.80 2.83
N ILE A 131 7.66 -4.89 3.51
CA ILE A 131 8.29 -4.84 4.83
C ILE A 131 9.76 -4.45 4.73
N ALA A 132 10.48 -5.01 3.75
CA ALA A 132 11.90 -4.72 3.54
C ALA A 132 12.17 -3.29 3.07
N TRP A 133 11.20 -2.65 2.40
CA TRP A 133 11.32 -1.29 1.90
C TRP A 133 11.39 -0.25 3.02
N ASP A 134 10.64 -0.46 4.12
CA ASP A 134 10.69 0.38 5.31
C ASP A 134 10.50 -0.47 6.58
N PRO A 135 11.55 -1.18 7.01
CA PRO A 135 11.47 -2.07 8.16
C PRO A 135 11.23 -1.32 9.47
N GLU A 136 11.67 -0.07 9.58
CA GLU A 136 11.41 0.77 10.75
C GLU A 136 9.92 1.13 10.85
N ALA A 137 9.29 1.46 9.73
CA ALA A 137 7.85 1.69 9.70
C ALA A 137 7.06 0.42 10.06
N ALA A 138 7.46 -0.73 9.53
CA ALA A 138 6.86 -2.01 9.86
C ALA A 138 6.99 -2.31 11.36
N HIS A 139 8.16 -2.10 11.95
CA HIS A 139 8.37 -2.25 13.39
C HIS A 139 7.45 -1.35 14.21
N ILE A 140 7.31 -0.07 13.84
CA ILE A 140 6.44 0.88 14.52
C ILE A 140 4.98 0.40 14.48
N VAL A 141 4.49 0.01 13.30
CA VAL A 141 3.10 -0.42 13.12
C VAL A 141 2.81 -1.71 13.87
N PHE A 142 3.65 -2.74 13.73
CA PHE A 142 3.45 -4.02 14.41
C PHE A 142 3.54 -3.91 15.94
N ARG A 143 4.29 -2.95 16.45
CA ARG A 143 4.32 -2.65 17.89
C ARG A 143 3.10 -1.90 18.37
N ALA A 144 2.51 -1.05 17.55
CA ALA A 144 1.38 -0.21 17.90
C ALA A 144 0.05 -0.96 17.85
N PHE A 145 -0.15 -1.80 16.84
CA PHE A 145 -1.37 -2.58 16.66
C PHE A 145 -1.25 -3.94 17.33
N ARG A 146 -2.01 -4.17 18.40
CA ARG A 146 -2.02 -5.46 19.14
C ARG A 146 -2.64 -6.60 18.32
N LYS A 147 -3.53 -6.27 17.39
CA LYS A 147 -4.18 -7.21 16.47
C LYS A 147 -4.19 -6.59 15.08
N LEU A 148 -3.79 -7.37 14.10
CA LEU A 148 -3.90 -7.08 12.69
C LEU A 148 -3.98 -8.41 11.92
N ASP A 149 -4.51 -8.35 10.73
CA ASP A 149 -4.49 -9.48 9.80
C ASP A 149 -3.32 -9.29 8.85
N LEU A 150 -2.43 -10.26 8.82
CA LEU A 150 -1.29 -10.26 7.92
C LEU A 150 -1.55 -11.22 6.76
N VAL A 151 -1.60 -10.68 5.55
CA VAL A 151 -1.59 -11.45 4.31
C VAL A 151 -0.14 -11.46 3.82
N ASP A 152 0.60 -12.46 4.23
CA ASP A 152 2.03 -12.58 3.94
C ASP A 152 2.31 -13.06 2.51
N TRP A 153 3.59 -13.16 2.16
CA TRP A 153 4.00 -13.59 0.82
C TRP A 153 3.56 -15.04 0.52
N GLN A 154 3.48 -15.92 1.54
CA GLN A 154 2.97 -17.28 1.34
C GLN A 154 1.51 -17.26 0.91
N ALA A 155 0.67 -16.54 1.64
CA ALA A 155 -0.75 -16.39 1.29
C ALA A 155 -0.92 -15.80 -0.12
N THR A 156 -0.08 -14.85 -0.52
CA THR A 156 -0.08 -14.27 -1.87
C THR A 156 0.24 -15.33 -2.94
N MET A 157 1.26 -16.15 -2.71
CA MET A 157 1.65 -17.21 -3.64
C MET A 157 0.61 -18.32 -3.75
N ASP A 158 -0.03 -18.68 -2.62
CA ASP A 158 -1.07 -19.72 -2.59
C ASP A 158 -2.34 -19.31 -3.36
N HIS A 159 -2.51 -18.00 -3.61
CA HIS A 159 -3.65 -17.44 -4.35
C HIS A 159 -3.24 -16.85 -5.71
N ALA A 160 -2.08 -17.22 -6.25
CA ALA A 160 -1.68 -16.82 -7.58
C ALA A 160 -2.59 -17.48 -8.64
N LEU A 161 -3.10 -16.66 -9.56
CA LEU A 161 -3.94 -17.15 -10.67
C LEU A 161 -3.07 -17.64 -11.81
N PRO A 162 -3.33 -18.83 -12.36
CA PRO A 162 -2.72 -19.28 -13.61
C PRO A 162 -3.07 -18.33 -14.76
N VAL A 163 -2.13 -18.12 -15.69
CA VAL A 163 -2.37 -17.26 -16.87
C VAL A 163 -3.57 -17.74 -17.68
N ALA A 164 -3.77 -19.06 -17.79
CA ALA A 164 -4.91 -19.62 -18.51
C ALA A 164 -6.27 -19.21 -17.93
N GLU A 165 -6.40 -19.09 -16.60
CA GLU A 165 -7.63 -18.59 -15.96
C GLU A 165 -7.87 -17.11 -16.28
N LEU A 166 -6.81 -16.31 -16.36
CA LEU A 166 -6.90 -14.91 -16.73
C LEU A 166 -7.38 -14.77 -18.19
N ASP A 167 -6.82 -15.58 -19.10
CA ASP A 167 -7.21 -15.58 -20.50
C ASP A 167 -8.69 -15.98 -20.67
N ASP A 168 -9.17 -16.97 -19.92
CA ASP A 168 -10.57 -17.37 -19.90
C ASP A 168 -11.51 -16.26 -19.40
N TRP A 169 -11.11 -15.53 -18.37
CA TRP A 169 -11.88 -14.38 -17.86
C TRP A 169 -11.94 -13.24 -18.87
N LEU A 170 -10.81 -12.91 -19.51
CA LEU A 170 -10.76 -11.87 -20.53
C LEU A 170 -11.57 -12.23 -21.78
N ALA A 171 -11.68 -13.51 -22.12
CA ALA A 171 -12.48 -14.00 -23.24
C ALA A 171 -14.00 -14.04 -22.92
N SER A 172 -14.39 -14.07 -21.66
CA SER A 172 -15.79 -14.17 -21.20
C SER A 172 -16.45 -12.81 -20.92
N GLY A 173 -15.72 -11.71 -20.93
CA GLY A 173 -16.19 -10.32 -20.69
C GLY A 173 -16.38 -9.59 -21.98
#